data_eae776bf72d0c6d5b3822f7c3191cb86
#
_entry.id   eae776bf72d0c6d5b3822f7c3191cb86
#
_cell.length_a   1.000
_cell.length_b   1.000
_cell.length_c   1.000
_cell.angle_alpha   90.00
_cell.angle_beta   90.00
_cell.angle_gamma   90.00
#
_symmetry.space_group_name_H-M   'P 1'
#
loop_
_entity.id
_entity.type
_entity.pdbx_description
1 polymer ?
#
loop_
_entity_poly.entity_id
_entity_poly.type
_entity_poly.pdbx_seq_one_letter_code
_entity_poly.pdbx_strand_id
1 'polypeptide(L)'
;MNQTPQQHNQGPIDVVIMAAGKGTRMKSKLPKVLHRLGGRALLAHVAGTAARIGARNVVFVTGHGAAQVEAAMTAMAASSATTPGATQRFARQEPQLGTGHAVQQAAPLLADDGTVVVLSGDVPLIGEDTLRALIAASAGERLALLTIEFDDPSGYGRVIRSSAGGEVTAIVEHKDASEAQRAVQEIYSGVMAVPARLLKGWLARLDNQNAQGEYYLTDVVKFAAADGVPVVAYITTDALQVAGINSPAQLAALERAWQLRQADALMTQGVRLADPARFDLRGTLECEADVEIDVNCVFEGEVWLGEGVRIGANCVIANARIEAGAVIHPFTHIDGEKAGVRVGAGALVGPFARLRPGAQLGAEVHIGNFVEVKNSTLAAGAKANHLAYLGDATVGERVNYGAGSITANYDGANKHRTVIGDDVHVGSNCVLVAPITIGAGGTIGGGSTLNKSTEPGALTVARGKQVSFANWKRPQKAPKA
;
A
#
# COMPACT_ATOMS: atom_id res chain seq x y z
N MET A 1 -25.03 2.43 37.15
CA MET A 1 -24.97 0.97 36.89
C MET A 1 -24.57 0.80 35.46
N ASN A 2 -23.26 0.58 35.21
CA ASN A 2 -22.73 0.33 33.89
C ASN A 2 -23.07 -1.09 33.46
N GLN A 3 -24.00 -1.24 32.54
CA GLN A 3 -24.18 -2.50 31.86
C GLN A 3 -23.07 -2.67 30.85
N THR A 4 -22.12 -3.56 31.13
CA THR A 4 -21.17 -4.10 30.16
C THR A 4 -21.98 -4.70 29.00
N PRO A 5 -21.65 -4.38 27.71
CA PRO A 5 -22.32 -5.02 26.59
C PRO A 5 -22.09 -6.52 26.69
N GLN A 6 -23.16 -7.29 26.73
CA GLN A 6 -23.10 -8.76 26.61
C GLN A 6 -22.41 -9.06 25.26
N GLN A 7 -21.22 -9.64 25.31
CA GLN A 7 -20.60 -10.28 24.14
C GLN A 7 -21.56 -11.44 23.78
N HIS A 8 -22.43 -11.19 22.80
CA HIS A 8 -23.12 -12.29 22.13
C HIS A 8 -22.03 -13.19 21.55
N ASN A 9 -22.00 -14.41 21.96
CA ASN A 9 -21.13 -15.47 21.48
C ASN A 9 -21.47 -15.66 19.99
N GLN A 10 -20.89 -14.83 19.14
CA GLN A 10 -21.00 -14.95 17.69
C GLN A 10 -20.23 -16.22 17.34
N GLY A 11 -20.94 -17.24 16.85
CA GLY A 11 -20.36 -18.50 16.42
C GLY A 11 -19.20 -18.25 15.40
N PRO A 12 -18.48 -19.31 15.00
CA PRO A 12 -17.36 -19.17 14.06
C PRO A 12 -17.78 -18.51 12.74
N ILE A 13 -16.88 -17.77 12.14
CA ILE A 13 -17.11 -17.02 10.90
C ILE A 13 -16.26 -17.66 9.79
N ASP A 14 -16.89 -18.08 8.70
CA ASP A 14 -16.23 -18.42 7.45
C ASP A 14 -16.49 -17.30 6.43
N VAL A 15 -15.50 -16.98 5.63
CA VAL A 15 -15.60 -15.93 4.61
C VAL A 15 -15.38 -16.52 3.22
N VAL A 16 -16.28 -16.22 2.29
CA VAL A 16 -16.12 -16.51 0.87
C VAL A 16 -15.84 -15.20 0.13
N ILE A 17 -14.73 -15.13 -0.60
CA ILE A 17 -14.38 -13.97 -1.40
C ILE A 17 -14.43 -14.35 -2.89
N MET A 18 -15.38 -13.77 -3.61
CA MET A 18 -15.56 -14.01 -5.04
C MET A 18 -14.52 -13.24 -5.84
N ALA A 19 -13.61 -13.94 -6.53
CA ALA A 19 -12.49 -13.38 -7.28
C ALA A 19 -12.34 -14.02 -8.69
N ALA A 20 -13.38 -14.68 -9.21
CA ALA A 20 -13.35 -15.46 -10.46
C ALA A 20 -13.62 -14.65 -11.73
N GLY A 21 -14.07 -13.39 -11.60
CA GLY A 21 -14.54 -12.58 -12.72
C GLY A 21 -13.48 -12.22 -13.75
N LYS A 22 -13.83 -12.21 -15.04
CA LYS A 22 -12.92 -11.93 -16.17
C LYS A 22 -12.39 -10.51 -16.21
N GLY A 23 -13.09 -9.52 -15.64
CA GLY A 23 -12.64 -8.13 -15.57
C GLY A 23 -12.35 -7.48 -16.94
N THR A 24 -13.09 -7.82 -17.98
CA THR A 24 -12.81 -7.41 -19.37
C THR A 24 -12.75 -5.89 -19.57
N ARG A 25 -13.51 -5.12 -18.76
CA ARG A 25 -13.51 -3.65 -18.77
C ARG A 25 -12.20 -3.02 -18.27
N MET A 26 -11.36 -3.78 -17.56
CA MET A 26 -10.02 -3.31 -17.13
C MET A 26 -9.03 -3.25 -18.29
N LYS A 27 -9.28 -3.95 -19.39
CA LYS A 27 -8.40 -4.04 -20.59
C LYS A 27 -6.94 -4.38 -20.21
N SER A 28 -6.75 -5.25 -19.25
CA SER A 28 -5.45 -5.63 -18.67
C SER A 28 -5.23 -7.14 -18.73
N LYS A 29 -3.97 -7.56 -18.84
CA LYS A 29 -3.57 -8.96 -18.65
C LYS A 29 -3.54 -9.36 -17.17
N LEU A 30 -3.45 -8.38 -16.28
CA LEU A 30 -3.49 -8.60 -14.84
C LEU A 30 -4.94 -8.88 -14.42
N PRO A 31 -5.21 -9.96 -13.65
CA PRO A 31 -6.54 -10.19 -13.09
C PRO A 31 -7.06 -8.96 -12.33
N LYS A 32 -8.34 -8.64 -12.51
CA LYS A 32 -8.97 -7.43 -11.95
C LYS A 32 -8.65 -7.25 -10.46
N VAL A 33 -8.78 -8.30 -9.68
CA VAL A 33 -8.59 -8.29 -8.22
C VAL A 33 -7.15 -8.10 -7.76
N LEU A 34 -6.18 -8.18 -8.68
CA LEU A 34 -4.76 -7.94 -8.39
C LEU A 34 -4.30 -6.51 -8.73
N HIS A 35 -5.16 -5.69 -9.36
CA HIS A 35 -4.87 -4.25 -9.48
C HIS A 35 -4.74 -3.63 -8.09
N ARG A 36 -3.96 -2.56 -7.99
CA ARG A 36 -3.61 -1.98 -6.69
C ARG A 36 -4.41 -0.72 -6.39
N LEU A 37 -4.78 -0.58 -5.14
CA LEU A 37 -5.33 0.60 -4.50
C LEU A 37 -4.45 0.90 -3.27
N GLY A 38 -3.93 2.09 -3.15
CA GLY A 38 -3.00 2.44 -2.07
C GLY A 38 -1.77 1.53 -2.03
N GLY A 39 -1.24 1.11 -3.20
CA GLY A 39 -0.09 0.20 -3.30
C GLY A 39 -0.41 -1.28 -3.07
N ARG A 40 -1.60 -1.66 -2.55
CA ARG A 40 -2.01 -3.01 -2.16
C ARG A 40 -3.06 -3.57 -3.12
N ALA A 41 -2.99 -4.86 -3.48
CA ALA A 41 -3.97 -5.49 -4.35
C ALA A 41 -5.40 -5.38 -3.80
N LEU A 42 -6.41 -5.20 -4.67
CA LEU A 42 -7.81 -5.10 -4.24
C LEU A 42 -8.22 -6.28 -3.37
N LEU A 43 -7.92 -7.49 -3.81
CA LEU A 43 -8.21 -8.72 -3.07
C LEU A 43 -7.52 -8.76 -1.70
N ALA A 44 -6.36 -8.13 -1.59
CA ALA A 44 -5.60 -8.05 -0.35
C ALA A 44 -6.27 -7.15 0.71
N HIS A 45 -6.94 -6.09 0.27
CA HIS A 45 -7.75 -5.26 1.17
C HIS A 45 -8.90 -6.07 1.76
N VAL A 46 -9.66 -6.77 0.90
CA VAL A 46 -10.79 -7.60 1.31
C VAL A 46 -10.36 -8.73 2.26
N ALA A 47 -9.28 -9.43 1.90
CA ALA A 47 -8.72 -10.50 2.74
C ALA A 47 -8.26 -9.98 4.11
N GLY A 48 -7.65 -8.79 4.14
CA GLY A 48 -7.25 -8.14 5.39
C GLY A 48 -8.45 -7.81 6.29
N THR A 49 -9.56 -7.35 5.71
CA THR A 49 -10.79 -7.10 6.49
C THR A 49 -11.40 -8.40 6.99
N ALA A 50 -11.42 -9.47 6.16
CA ALA A 50 -11.83 -10.80 6.59
C ALA A 50 -11.00 -11.32 7.79
N ALA A 51 -9.71 -11.03 7.79
CA ALA A 51 -8.83 -11.34 8.90
C ALA A 51 -9.22 -10.62 10.20
N ARG A 52 -9.41 -9.31 10.11
CA ARG A 52 -9.71 -8.48 11.28
C ARG A 52 -11.04 -8.81 11.95
N ILE A 53 -12.03 -9.29 11.20
CA ILE A 53 -13.28 -9.80 11.80
C ILE A 53 -13.13 -11.17 12.49
N GLY A 54 -11.95 -11.79 12.44
CA GLY A 54 -11.68 -13.07 13.09
C GLY A 54 -12.18 -14.28 12.30
N ALA A 55 -12.14 -14.24 10.96
CA ALA A 55 -12.55 -15.38 10.14
C ALA A 55 -11.75 -16.64 10.47
N ARG A 56 -12.43 -17.76 10.68
CA ARG A 56 -11.85 -19.11 10.85
C ARG A 56 -11.25 -19.60 9.52
N ASN A 57 -12.03 -19.48 8.45
CA ASN A 57 -11.63 -19.83 7.08
C ASN A 57 -11.89 -18.65 6.14
N VAL A 58 -10.98 -18.46 5.17
CA VAL A 58 -11.17 -17.57 4.03
C VAL A 58 -11.04 -18.40 2.75
N VAL A 59 -12.15 -18.55 2.04
CA VAL A 59 -12.22 -19.29 0.78
C VAL A 59 -12.23 -18.30 -0.38
N PHE A 60 -11.17 -18.27 -1.16
CA PHE A 60 -11.08 -17.48 -2.39
C PHE A 60 -11.67 -18.28 -3.55
N VAL A 61 -12.72 -17.78 -4.17
CA VAL A 61 -13.24 -18.36 -5.41
C VAL A 61 -12.51 -17.75 -6.59
N THR A 62 -11.63 -18.52 -7.21
CA THR A 62 -10.79 -18.10 -8.34
C THR A 62 -11.32 -18.65 -9.66
N GLY A 63 -10.94 -18.04 -10.78
CA GLY A 63 -11.39 -18.45 -12.11
C GLY A 63 -10.47 -17.88 -13.17
N HIS A 64 -10.82 -16.75 -13.79
CA HIS A 64 -9.92 -16.12 -14.75
C HIS A 64 -8.61 -15.69 -14.08
N GLY A 65 -7.47 -16.20 -14.58
CA GLY A 65 -6.16 -15.93 -13.98
C GLY A 65 -5.93 -16.60 -12.63
N ALA A 66 -6.62 -17.69 -12.32
CA ALA A 66 -6.59 -18.39 -11.04
C ALA A 66 -5.17 -18.60 -10.49
N ALA A 67 -4.25 -19.11 -11.31
CA ALA A 67 -2.87 -19.37 -10.87
C ALA A 67 -2.16 -18.10 -10.36
N GLN A 68 -2.37 -16.94 -11.01
CA GLN A 68 -1.77 -15.67 -10.59
C GLN A 68 -2.39 -15.17 -9.28
N VAL A 69 -3.73 -15.30 -9.13
CA VAL A 69 -4.44 -14.89 -7.92
C VAL A 69 -4.04 -15.76 -6.74
N GLU A 70 -4.02 -17.08 -6.91
CA GLU A 70 -3.64 -18.05 -5.88
C GLU A 70 -2.19 -17.83 -5.43
N ALA A 71 -1.25 -17.65 -6.37
CA ALA A 71 0.15 -17.35 -6.05
C ALA A 71 0.31 -16.04 -5.27
N ALA A 72 -0.38 -14.98 -5.70
CA ALA A 72 -0.33 -13.69 -5.02
C ALA A 72 -0.85 -13.77 -3.58
N MET A 73 -1.99 -14.45 -3.36
CA MET A 73 -2.59 -14.58 -2.03
C MET A 73 -1.73 -15.47 -1.12
N THR A 74 -1.15 -16.55 -1.65
CA THR A 74 -0.23 -17.42 -0.90
C THR A 74 1.04 -16.66 -0.47
N ALA A 75 1.63 -15.87 -1.37
CA ALA A 75 2.80 -15.05 -1.06
C ALA A 75 2.50 -14.00 0.04
N MET A 76 1.30 -13.40 0.00
CA MET A 76 0.85 -12.48 1.03
C MET A 76 0.71 -13.14 2.40
N ALA A 77 0.12 -14.34 2.45
CA ALA A 77 -0.03 -15.07 3.70
C ALA A 77 1.33 -15.39 4.35
N ALA A 78 2.33 -15.71 3.52
CA ALA A 78 3.70 -15.99 3.98
C ALA A 78 4.44 -14.75 4.51
N SER A 79 4.07 -13.55 4.10
CA SER A 79 4.75 -12.30 4.50
C SER A 79 4.26 -11.69 5.82
N SER A 80 3.49 -12.39 6.64
CA SER A 80 2.96 -11.96 7.94
C SER A 80 1.96 -10.79 7.92
N ALA A 81 1.67 -10.21 6.78
CA ALA A 81 0.87 -8.99 6.69
C ALA A 81 -0.65 -9.22 6.66
N THR A 82 -1.15 -10.45 6.70
CA THR A 82 -2.57 -10.70 6.35
C THR A 82 -3.29 -11.69 7.20
N THR A 83 -3.03 -12.15 8.28
CA THR A 83 -3.98 -12.97 9.06
C THR A 83 -3.30 -13.97 9.98
N PRO A 84 -2.95 -13.63 11.21
CA PRO A 84 -2.71 -14.64 12.22
C PRO A 84 -4.03 -15.41 12.45
N GLY A 85 -4.09 -16.68 12.05
CA GLY A 85 -5.12 -17.62 12.49
C GLY A 85 -6.16 -18.08 11.47
N ALA A 86 -6.43 -17.37 10.36
CA ALA A 86 -7.41 -17.86 9.39
C ALA A 86 -6.79 -18.86 8.40
N THR A 87 -7.48 -19.97 8.16
CA THR A 87 -7.09 -20.93 7.12
C THR A 87 -7.50 -20.40 5.75
N GLN A 88 -6.53 -20.16 4.86
CA GLN A 88 -6.80 -19.80 3.46
C GLN A 88 -7.03 -21.04 2.61
N ARG A 89 -8.07 -21.00 1.78
CA ARG A 89 -8.42 -22.06 0.84
C ARG A 89 -8.79 -21.47 -0.50
N PHE A 90 -8.66 -22.27 -1.56
CA PHE A 90 -9.01 -21.85 -2.92
C PHE A 90 -10.06 -22.82 -3.49
N ALA A 91 -11.08 -22.27 -4.13
CA ALA A 91 -12.07 -22.99 -4.90
C ALA A 91 -12.07 -22.44 -6.33
N ARG A 92 -12.00 -23.29 -7.33
CA ARG A 92 -11.99 -22.85 -8.74
C ARG A 92 -13.39 -22.88 -9.31
N GLN A 93 -13.77 -21.80 -9.97
CA GLN A 93 -15.00 -21.69 -10.73
C GLN A 93 -14.69 -21.80 -12.22
N GLU A 94 -14.99 -22.94 -12.78
CA GLU A 94 -14.81 -23.22 -14.21
C GLU A 94 -15.97 -24.09 -14.74
N PRO A 95 -16.78 -23.61 -15.74
CA PRO A 95 -16.80 -22.24 -16.26
C PRO A 95 -17.43 -21.23 -15.31
N GLN A 96 -17.31 -19.90 -15.60
CA GLN A 96 -17.95 -18.84 -14.80
C GLN A 96 -19.43 -18.73 -15.18
N LEU A 97 -20.32 -19.30 -14.37
CA LEU A 97 -21.77 -19.38 -14.61
C LEU A 97 -22.58 -18.48 -13.63
N GLY A 98 -21.98 -17.42 -13.11
CA GLY A 98 -22.67 -16.48 -12.22
C GLY A 98 -22.18 -16.55 -10.78
N THR A 99 -22.69 -15.62 -9.94
CA THR A 99 -22.27 -15.43 -8.54
C THR A 99 -22.71 -16.60 -7.61
N GLY A 100 -23.89 -17.16 -7.84
CA GLY A 100 -24.35 -18.36 -7.14
C GLY A 100 -23.45 -19.56 -7.42
N HIS A 101 -23.09 -19.80 -8.69
CA HIS A 101 -22.15 -20.85 -9.07
C HIS A 101 -20.78 -20.66 -8.41
N ALA A 102 -20.31 -19.42 -8.26
CA ALA A 102 -19.05 -19.13 -7.56
C ALA A 102 -19.10 -19.64 -6.10
N VAL A 103 -20.16 -19.31 -5.37
CA VAL A 103 -20.31 -19.71 -3.96
C VAL A 103 -20.58 -21.22 -3.84
N GLN A 104 -21.26 -21.85 -4.81
CA GLN A 104 -21.38 -23.31 -4.88
C GLN A 104 -20.01 -24.02 -4.89
N GLN A 105 -19.02 -23.46 -5.59
CA GLN A 105 -17.65 -24.04 -5.60
C GLN A 105 -16.97 -23.95 -4.22
N ALA A 106 -17.28 -22.93 -3.44
CA ALA A 106 -16.76 -22.78 -2.08
C ALA A 106 -17.47 -23.66 -1.05
N ALA A 107 -18.72 -24.03 -1.29
CA ALA A 107 -19.58 -24.74 -0.33
C ALA A 107 -18.97 -26.00 0.30
N PRO A 108 -18.24 -26.88 -0.43
CA PRO A 108 -17.59 -28.05 0.17
C PRO A 108 -16.47 -27.74 1.16
N LEU A 109 -15.94 -26.50 1.13
CA LEU A 109 -14.85 -26.03 1.99
C LEU A 109 -15.36 -25.29 3.24
N LEU A 110 -16.67 -25.05 3.33
CA LEU A 110 -17.32 -24.36 4.43
C LEU A 110 -17.85 -25.36 5.47
N ALA A 111 -17.77 -24.99 6.73
CA ALA A 111 -18.42 -25.71 7.80
C ALA A 111 -19.95 -25.45 7.81
N ASP A 112 -20.71 -26.24 8.58
CA ASP A 112 -22.14 -26.08 8.70
C ASP A 112 -22.55 -25.28 9.96
N ASP A 113 -21.58 -24.87 10.76
CA ASP A 113 -21.76 -24.08 11.97
C ASP A 113 -21.36 -22.62 11.79
N GLY A 114 -22.00 -21.73 12.52
CA GLY A 114 -21.71 -20.31 12.53
C GLY A 114 -22.30 -19.53 11.36
N THR A 115 -21.57 -18.53 10.90
CA THR A 115 -21.99 -17.57 9.86
C THR A 115 -21.01 -17.59 8.68
N VAL A 116 -21.54 -17.66 7.47
CA VAL A 116 -20.77 -17.45 6.24
C VAL A 116 -20.96 -16.01 5.76
N VAL A 117 -19.87 -15.28 5.61
CA VAL A 117 -19.87 -13.93 5.01
C VAL A 117 -19.39 -14.04 3.56
N VAL A 118 -20.20 -13.55 2.62
CA VAL A 118 -19.84 -13.51 1.21
C VAL A 118 -19.42 -12.09 0.85
N LEU A 119 -18.23 -11.96 0.27
CA LEU A 119 -17.59 -10.70 -0.16
C LEU A 119 -17.23 -10.76 -1.63
N SER A 120 -17.13 -9.58 -2.26
CA SER A 120 -16.58 -9.41 -3.61
C SER A 120 -15.13 -8.95 -3.54
N GLY A 121 -14.23 -9.62 -4.27
CA GLY A 121 -12.80 -9.31 -4.27
C GLY A 121 -12.43 -7.99 -4.94
N ASP A 122 -13.38 -7.34 -5.60
CA ASP A 122 -13.26 -6.03 -6.24
C ASP A 122 -13.94 -4.88 -5.47
N VAL A 123 -14.39 -5.13 -4.23
CA VAL A 123 -14.93 -4.14 -3.29
C VAL A 123 -13.93 -3.96 -2.13
N PRO A 124 -12.81 -3.26 -2.36
CA PRO A 124 -11.66 -3.29 -1.45
C PRO A 124 -11.85 -2.53 -0.15
N LEU A 125 -12.79 -1.58 -0.08
CA LEU A 125 -12.93 -0.66 1.05
C LEU A 125 -14.01 -1.05 2.06
N ILE A 126 -14.51 -2.28 1.99
CA ILE A 126 -15.47 -2.79 2.99
C ILE A 126 -14.86 -2.70 4.40
N GLY A 127 -15.57 -2.04 5.32
CA GLY A 127 -15.12 -1.78 6.69
C GLY A 127 -15.32 -2.97 7.61
N GLU A 128 -14.44 -3.09 8.60
CA GLU A 128 -14.53 -4.09 9.66
C GLU A 128 -15.82 -3.92 10.49
N ASP A 129 -16.10 -2.69 10.94
CA ASP A 129 -17.27 -2.37 11.77
C ASP A 129 -18.59 -2.68 11.04
N THR A 130 -18.62 -2.39 9.73
CA THR A 130 -19.78 -2.71 8.88
C THR A 130 -19.99 -4.22 8.79
N LEU A 131 -18.93 -5.01 8.61
CA LEU A 131 -19.02 -6.46 8.59
C LEU A 131 -19.42 -7.04 9.96
N ARG A 132 -18.87 -6.52 11.05
CA ARG A 132 -19.26 -6.92 12.41
C ARG A 132 -20.73 -6.63 12.68
N ALA A 133 -21.23 -5.46 12.26
CA ALA A 133 -22.66 -5.11 12.38
C ALA A 133 -23.53 -6.03 11.53
N LEU A 134 -23.12 -6.36 10.31
CA LEU A 134 -23.83 -7.29 9.42
C LEU A 134 -23.89 -8.71 10.02
N ILE A 135 -22.79 -9.20 10.57
CA ILE A 135 -22.73 -10.51 11.24
C ILE A 135 -23.63 -10.52 12.48
N ALA A 136 -23.61 -9.44 13.27
CA ALA A 136 -24.51 -9.30 14.43
C ALA A 136 -26.00 -9.28 14.01
N ALA A 137 -26.32 -8.63 12.88
CA ALA A 137 -27.66 -8.62 12.31
C ALA A 137 -28.10 -10.03 11.87
N SER A 138 -27.20 -10.85 11.34
CA SER A 138 -27.49 -12.27 11.02
C SER A 138 -27.68 -13.11 12.25
N ALA A 139 -26.91 -12.88 13.31
CA ALA A 139 -26.92 -13.67 14.56
C ALA A 139 -26.83 -15.19 14.34
N GLY A 140 -26.34 -15.66 13.17
CA GLY A 140 -26.30 -17.08 12.81
C GLY A 140 -27.65 -17.71 12.51
N GLU A 141 -28.75 -16.94 12.48
CA GLU A 141 -30.12 -17.41 12.31
C GLU A 141 -30.88 -16.75 11.16
N ARG A 142 -30.47 -15.52 10.78
CA ARG A 142 -31.12 -14.70 9.77
C ARG A 142 -30.17 -14.49 8.57
N LEU A 143 -30.72 -14.33 7.36
CA LEU A 143 -29.99 -13.84 6.22
C LEU A 143 -29.87 -12.32 6.35
N ALA A 144 -28.66 -11.81 6.52
CA ALA A 144 -28.38 -10.37 6.58
C ALA A 144 -27.73 -9.88 5.28
N LEU A 145 -28.25 -8.80 4.73
CA LEU A 145 -27.78 -8.16 3.48
C LEU A 145 -27.19 -6.80 3.81
N LEU A 146 -26.04 -6.48 3.23
CA LEU A 146 -25.55 -5.12 3.22
C LEU A 146 -26.19 -4.40 2.04
N THR A 147 -26.91 -3.31 2.32
CA THR A 147 -27.64 -2.51 1.32
C THR A 147 -27.24 -1.05 1.41
N ILE A 148 -27.53 -0.29 0.37
CA ILE A 148 -27.35 1.14 0.31
C ILE A 148 -28.41 1.73 -0.62
N GLU A 149 -28.78 3.00 -0.40
CA GLU A 149 -29.63 3.76 -1.30
C GLU A 149 -28.78 4.63 -2.25
N PHE A 150 -29.05 4.54 -3.55
CA PHE A 150 -28.43 5.37 -4.59
C PHE A 150 -29.46 6.18 -5.35
N ASP A 151 -29.11 7.41 -5.67
CA ASP A 151 -29.92 8.24 -6.56
C ASP A 151 -30.04 7.62 -7.97
N ASP A 152 -28.94 7.07 -8.49
CA ASP A 152 -28.90 6.24 -9.69
C ASP A 152 -28.48 4.83 -9.37
N PRO A 153 -29.47 3.92 -9.16
CA PRO A 153 -29.20 2.52 -8.84
C PRO A 153 -28.93 1.64 -10.07
N SER A 154 -28.71 2.21 -11.24
CA SER A 154 -28.55 1.48 -12.50
C SER A 154 -27.44 0.42 -12.43
N GLY A 155 -27.78 -0.78 -12.91
CA GLY A 155 -26.84 -1.91 -12.98
C GLY A 155 -26.74 -2.76 -11.70
N TYR A 156 -27.38 -2.36 -10.61
CA TYR A 156 -27.40 -3.12 -9.36
C TYR A 156 -28.69 -3.94 -9.17
N GLY A 157 -28.61 -4.98 -8.33
CA GLY A 157 -29.81 -5.72 -7.86
C GLY A 157 -30.64 -4.86 -6.90
N ARG A 158 -31.96 -4.81 -7.12
CA ARG A 158 -32.90 -4.05 -6.30
C ARG A 158 -33.39 -4.86 -5.13
N VAL A 159 -33.41 -4.25 -3.95
CA VAL A 159 -33.95 -4.86 -2.74
C VAL A 159 -35.47 -4.67 -2.73
N ILE A 160 -36.21 -5.76 -2.85
CA ILE A 160 -37.67 -5.73 -2.87
C ILE A 160 -38.21 -6.05 -1.48
N ARG A 161 -39.08 -5.18 -0.99
CA ARG A 161 -39.74 -5.30 0.33
C ARG A 161 -41.23 -5.55 0.19
N SER A 162 -41.80 -6.21 1.20
CA SER A 162 -43.26 -6.49 1.26
C SER A 162 -44.09 -5.20 1.34
N SER A 163 -43.53 -4.15 1.94
CA SER A 163 -44.09 -2.78 2.01
C SER A 163 -42.94 -1.79 2.25
N ALA A 164 -43.23 -0.50 2.23
CA ALA A 164 -42.22 0.52 2.59
C ALA A 164 -41.72 0.28 4.02
N GLY A 165 -40.40 0.04 4.15
CA GLY A 165 -39.78 -0.34 5.43
C GLY A 165 -40.10 -1.75 5.93
N GLY A 166 -40.83 -2.59 5.15
CA GLY A 166 -41.19 -3.97 5.49
C GLY A 166 -40.03 -4.96 5.30
N GLU A 167 -40.35 -6.25 5.47
CA GLU A 167 -39.37 -7.33 5.29
C GLU A 167 -38.85 -7.41 3.86
N VAL A 168 -37.58 -7.76 3.71
CA VAL A 168 -36.96 -8.03 2.40
C VAL A 168 -37.48 -9.38 1.91
N THR A 169 -38.08 -9.39 0.71
CA THR A 169 -38.69 -10.59 0.12
C THR A 169 -37.89 -11.15 -1.06
N ALA A 170 -37.14 -10.28 -1.78
CA ALA A 170 -36.31 -10.66 -2.92
C ALA A 170 -35.25 -9.62 -3.22
N ILE A 171 -34.21 -10.03 -3.96
CA ILE A 171 -33.37 -9.14 -4.74
C ILE A 171 -33.64 -9.45 -6.20
N VAL A 172 -33.91 -8.41 -7.02
CA VAL A 172 -34.15 -8.56 -8.45
C VAL A 172 -33.03 -7.87 -9.22
N GLU A 173 -32.34 -8.64 -10.04
CA GLU A 173 -31.23 -8.12 -10.85
C GLU A 173 -31.74 -7.10 -11.86
N HIS A 174 -30.91 -6.08 -12.19
CA HIS A 174 -31.33 -4.95 -13.04
C HIS A 174 -31.93 -5.38 -14.37
N LYS A 175 -31.40 -6.45 -14.99
CA LYS A 175 -31.87 -6.94 -16.30
C LYS A 175 -33.23 -7.65 -16.21
N ASP A 176 -33.55 -8.24 -15.08
CA ASP A 176 -34.80 -8.96 -14.83
C ASP A 176 -35.86 -8.07 -14.17
N ALA A 177 -35.50 -6.85 -13.76
CA ALA A 177 -36.37 -5.95 -13.03
C ALA A 177 -37.40 -5.29 -13.95
N SER A 178 -38.70 -5.24 -13.50
CA SER A 178 -39.74 -4.41 -14.11
C SER A 178 -39.43 -2.93 -13.92
N GLU A 179 -40.16 -2.06 -14.66
CA GLU A 179 -40.00 -0.61 -14.53
C GLU A 179 -40.22 -0.11 -13.09
N ALA A 180 -41.24 -0.59 -12.42
CA ALA A 180 -41.52 -0.26 -11.02
C ALA A 180 -40.42 -0.73 -10.09
N GLN A 181 -39.83 -1.90 -10.33
CA GLN A 181 -38.71 -2.40 -9.54
C GLN A 181 -37.43 -1.62 -9.80
N ARG A 182 -37.18 -1.15 -11.03
CA ARG A 182 -36.03 -0.30 -11.37
C ARG A 182 -36.05 1.05 -10.66
N ALA A 183 -37.24 1.54 -10.30
CA ALA A 183 -37.39 2.80 -9.55
C ALA A 183 -36.98 2.67 -8.05
N VAL A 184 -36.81 1.45 -7.54
CA VAL A 184 -36.35 1.24 -6.17
C VAL A 184 -34.89 1.68 -6.06
N GLN A 185 -34.58 2.56 -5.12
CA GLN A 185 -33.24 3.12 -4.89
C GLN A 185 -32.38 2.24 -3.99
N GLU A 186 -32.99 1.41 -3.12
CA GLU A 186 -32.23 0.48 -2.28
C GLU A 186 -31.65 -0.66 -3.11
N ILE A 187 -30.32 -0.77 -3.09
CA ILE A 187 -29.58 -1.78 -3.85
C ILE A 187 -28.87 -2.76 -2.93
N TYR A 188 -28.65 -3.97 -3.42
CA TYR A 188 -27.79 -4.96 -2.78
C TYR A 188 -26.33 -4.70 -3.17
N SER A 189 -25.46 -4.58 -2.16
CA SER A 189 -24.03 -4.25 -2.34
C SER A 189 -23.16 -5.41 -2.83
N GLY A 190 -23.69 -6.63 -2.88
CA GLY A 190 -22.90 -7.84 -3.14
C GLY A 190 -22.31 -8.47 -1.86
N VAL A 191 -22.66 -7.98 -0.68
CA VAL A 191 -22.18 -8.47 0.60
C VAL A 191 -23.34 -9.01 1.44
N MET A 192 -23.21 -10.25 1.94
CA MET A 192 -24.23 -10.87 2.82
C MET A 192 -23.58 -11.70 3.92
N ALA A 193 -24.30 -11.87 5.02
CA ALA A 193 -24.01 -12.82 6.08
C ALA A 193 -25.15 -13.84 6.17
N VAL A 194 -24.81 -15.13 6.08
CA VAL A 194 -25.74 -16.23 5.89
C VAL A 194 -25.53 -17.27 7.02
N PRO A 195 -26.59 -17.82 7.65
CA PRO A 195 -26.42 -18.96 8.53
C PRO A 195 -25.79 -20.15 7.78
N ALA A 196 -24.61 -20.60 8.21
CA ALA A 196 -23.85 -21.64 7.51
C ALA A 196 -24.65 -22.90 7.22
N ARG A 197 -25.44 -23.35 8.18
CA ARG A 197 -26.32 -24.55 8.10
C ARG A 197 -27.35 -24.51 6.98
N LEU A 198 -27.74 -23.30 6.52
CA LEU A 198 -28.80 -23.12 5.50
C LEU A 198 -28.22 -22.88 4.11
N LEU A 199 -27.02 -22.31 4.04
CA LEU A 199 -26.43 -21.85 2.77
C LEU A 199 -26.34 -22.97 1.72
N LYS A 200 -25.81 -24.13 2.07
CA LYS A 200 -25.66 -25.25 1.14
C LYS A 200 -26.97 -25.71 0.54
N GLY A 201 -28.04 -25.78 1.37
CA GLY A 201 -29.38 -26.13 0.93
C GLY A 201 -29.97 -25.12 -0.07
N TRP A 202 -29.77 -23.85 0.18
CA TRP A 202 -30.21 -22.79 -0.75
C TRP A 202 -29.41 -22.78 -2.04
N LEU A 203 -28.07 -22.95 -1.97
CA LEU A 203 -27.21 -23.04 -3.16
C LEU A 203 -27.61 -24.21 -4.07
N ALA A 204 -28.03 -25.33 -3.54
CA ALA A 204 -28.47 -26.48 -4.30
C ALA A 204 -29.80 -26.24 -5.07
N ARG A 205 -30.58 -25.23 -4.68
CA ARG A 205 -31.87 -24.85 -5.29
C ARG A 205 -31.70 -23.79 -6.41
N LEU A 206 -30.51 -23.23 -6.57
CA LEU A 206 -30.25 -22.21 -7.60
C LEU A 206 -30.44 -22.81 -8.99
N ASP A 207 -31.07 -22.04 -9.88
CA ASP A 207 -31.16 -22.33 -11.30
C ASP A 207 -30.62 -21.15 -12.14
N ASN A 208 -30.63 -21.30 -13.45
CA ASN A 208 -30.16 -20.29 -14.40
C ASN A 208 -31.26 -19.80 -15.35
N GLN A 209 -32.53 -19.95 -14.95
CA GLN A 209 -33.69 -19.52 -15.75
C GLN A 209 -33.95 -18.02 -15.56
N ASN A 210 -33.06 -17.17 -16.07
CA ASN A 210 -33.11 -15.72 -15.96
C ASN A 210 -32.54 -15.06 -17.23
N ALA A 211 -32.60 -13.72 -17.31
CA ALA A 211 -32.20 -12.95 -18.48
C ALA A 211 -30.69 -13.12 -18.87
N GLN A 212 -29.84 -13.57 -17.96
CA GLN A 212 -28.41 -13.76 -18.21
C GLN A 212 -28.00 -15.23 -18.38
N GLY A 213 -28.90 -16.19 -18.06
CA GLY A 213 -28.58 -17.61 -18.04
C GLY A 213 -27.54 -17.98 -16.96
N GLU A 214 -27.45 -17.21 -15.87
CA GLU A 214 -26.48 -17.38 -14.80
C GLU A 214 -27.16 -17.83 -13.49
N TYR A 215 -26.41 -18.53 -12.64
CA TYR A 215 -26.85 -18.83 -11.27
C TYR A 215 -26.67 -17.59 -10.39
N TYR A 216 -27.75 -16.93 -10.05
CA TYR A 216 -27.72 -15.72 -9.23
C TYR A 216 -27.64 -16.06 -7.73
N LEU A 217 -26.61 -15.58 -7.04
CA LEU A 217 -26.52 -15.72 -5.59
C LEU A 217 -27.70 -15.00 -4.89
N THR A 218 -28.20 -13.94 -5.47
CA THR A 218 -29.33 -13.14 -4.96
C THR A 218 -30.62 -13.95 -4.81
N ASP A 219 -30.77 -15.08 -5.52
CA ASP A 219 -31.93 -15.97 -5.38
C ASP A 219 -32.02 -16.68 -4.02
N VAL A 220 -30.91 -16.75 -3.24
CA VAL A 220 -30.98 -17.30 -1.87
C VAL A 220 -31.93 -16.50 -0.97
N VAL A 221 -32.15 -15.21 -1.30
CA VAL A 221 -33.09 -14.34 -0.58
C VAL A 221 -34.54 -14.86 -0.70
N LYS A 222 -34.96 -15.25 -1.91
CA LYS A 222 -36.27 -15.85 -2.17
C LYS A 222 -36.41 -17.14 -1.41
N PHE A 223 -35.37 -17.98 -1.34
CA PHE A 223 -35.40 -19.25 -0.65
C PHE A 223 -35.47 -19.05 0.87
N ALA A 224 -34.72 -18.08 1.41
CA ALA A 224 -34.81 -17.73 2.82
C ALA A 224 -36.22 -17.29 3.19
N ALA A 225 -36.82 -16.37 2.42
CA ALA A 225 -38.19 -15.91 2.63
C ALA A 225 -39.24 -17.08 2.55
N ALA A 226 -39.09 -17.96 1.53
CA ALA A 226 -39.99 -19.12 1.35
C ALA A 226 -39.85 -20.15 2.49
N ASP A 227 -38.67 -20.31 3.07
CA ASP A 227 -38.39 -21.21 4.17
C ASP A 227 -38.73 -20.58 5.55
N GLY A 228 -39.29 -19.35 5.57
CA GLY A 228 -39.64 -18.62 6.79
C GLY A 228 -38.43 -18.12 7.59
N VAL A 229 -37.27 -18.04 6.97
CA VAL A 229 -36.07 -17.47 7.60
C VAL A 229 -36.08 -15.95 7.38
N PRO A 230 -36.01 -15.14 8.45
CA PRO A 230 -36.03 -13.68 8.30
C PRO A 230 -34.88 -13.17 7.48
N VAL A 231 -35.15 -12.24 6.56
CA VAL A 231 -34.14 -11.50 5.77
C VAL A 231 -34.07 -10.06 6.28
N VAL A 232 -32.92 -9.68 6.79
CA VAL A 232 -32.69 -8.35 7.34
C VAL A 232 -31.70 -7.57 6.47
N ALA A 233 -31.96 -6.27 6.28
CA ALA A 233 -31.04 -5.38 5.61
C ALA A 233 -30.31 -4.51 6.64
N TYR A 234 -28.98 -4.44 6.52
CA TYR A 234 -28.15 -3.46 7.20
C TYR A 234 -27.80 -2.37 6.16
N ILE A 235 -28.41 -1.21 6.31
CA ILE A 235 -28.24 -0.09 5.35
C ILE A 235 -27.01 0.70 5.75
N THR A 236 -26.01 0.78 4.86
CA THR A 236 -24.87 1.68 5.01
C THR A 236 -25.12 3.00 4.30
N THR A 237 -24.56 4.09 4.82
CA THR A 237 -24.52 5.41 4.16
C THR A 237 -23.19 5.69 3.48
N ASP A 238 -22.20 4.80 3.65
CA ASP A 238 -20.86 4.98 3.10
C ASP A 238 -20.72 4.25 1.76
N ALA A 239 -20.96 4.99 0.67
CA ALA A 239 -20.88 4.49 -0.68
C ALA A 239 -19.49 3.93 -1.06
N LEU A 240 -18.41 4.44 -0.47
CA LEU A 240 -17.05 3.96 -0.77
C LEU A 240 -16.83 2.53 -0.30
N GLN A 241 -17.48 2.12 0.80
CA GLN A 241 -17.35 0.75 1.32
C GLN A 241 -17.93 -0.31 0.39
N VAL A 242 -18.88 0.07 -0.46
CA VAL A 242 -19.58 -0.84 -1.36
C VAL A 242 -19.22 -0.60 -2.84
N ALA A 243 -18.29 0.32 -3.10
CA ALA A 243 -17.85 0.65 -4.45
C ALA A 243 -17.03 -0.48 -5.08
N GLY A 244 -17.58 -1.09 -6.13
CA GLY A 244 -16.91 -2.12 -6.92
C GLY A 244 -16.08 -1.52 -8.06
N ILE A 245 -14.87 -2.05 -8.27
CA ILE A 245 -13.96 -1.61 -9.32
C ILE A 245 -14.10 -2.51 -10.55
N ASN A 246 -14.48 -1.93 -11.68
CA ASN A 246 -14.67 -2.64 -12.94
C ASN A 246 -13.89 -2.00 -14.11
N SER A 247 -13.37 -0.79 -13.93
CA SER A 247 -12.63 -0.07 -14.97
C SER A 247 -11.48 0.74 -14.37
N PRO A 248 -10.45 1.12 -15.16
CA PRO A 248 -9.37 2.00 -14.70
C PRO A 248 -9.87 3.35 -14.16
N ALA A 249 -10.95 3.90 -14.73
CA ALA A 249 -11.53 5.15 -14.25
C ALA A 249 -12.14 4.99 -12.84
N GLN A 250 -12.86 3.89 -12.59
CA GLN A 250 -13.38 3.59 -11.25
C GLN A 250 -12.25 3.33 -10.25
N LEU A 251 -11.17 2.65 -10.66
CA LEU A 251 -9.99 2.47 -9.83
C LEU A 251 -9.37 3.81 -9.44
N ALA A 252 -9.16 4.71 -10.39
CA ALA A 252 -8.58 6.03 -10.13
C ALA A 252 -9.46 6.90 -9.21
N ALA A 253 -10.78 6.85 -9.40
CA ALA A 253 -11.72 7.57 -8.54
C ALA A 253 -11.69 7.04 -7.10
N LEU A 254 -11.69 5.70 -6.93
CA LEU A 254 -11.64 5.08 -5.61
C LEU A 254 -10.28 5.29 -4.94
N GLU A 255 -9.17 5.25 -5.70
CA GLU A 255 -7.83 5.60 -5.22
C GLU A 255 -7.83 7.00 -4.60
N ARG A 256 -8.35 8.00 -5.33
CA ARG A 256 -8.37 9.39 -4.82
C ARG A 256 -9.23 9.54 -3.56
N ALA A 257 -10.38 8.88 -3.52
CA ALA A 257 -11.25 8.89 -2.34
C ALA A 257 -10.59 8.20 -1.13
N TRP A 258 -9.87 7.10 -1.36
CA TRP A 258 -9.11 6.41 -0.32
C TRP A 258 -7.96 7.28 0.21
N GLN A 259 -7.21 7.94 -0.69
CA GLN A 259 -6.11 8.83 -0.31
C GLN A 259 -6.61 10.02 0.55
N LEU A 260 -7.77 10.59 0.21
CA LEU A 260 -8.38 11.65 1.04
C LEU A 260 -8.73 11.14 2.44
N ARG A 261 -9.27 9.91 2.56
CA ARG A 261 -9.53 9.31 3.89
C ARG A 261 -8.26 9.12 4.71
N GLN A 262 -7.14 8.71 4.07
CA GLN A 262 -5.86 8.58 4.76
C GLN A 262 -5.36 9.95 5.22
N ALA A 263 -5.45 10.97 4.38
CA ALA A 263 -5.10 12.34 4.70
C ALA A 263 -5.93 12.88 5.88
N ASP A 264 -7.24 12.69 5.85
CA ASP A 264 -8.16 13.11 6.94
C ASP A 264 -7.82 12.41 8.27
N ALA A 265 -7.51 11.11 8.22
CA ALA A 265 -7.11 10.36 9.41
C ALA A 265 -5.80 10.91 10.02
N LEU A 266 -4.80 11.22 9.18
CA LEU A 266 -3.54 11.83 9.63
C LEU A 266 -3.76 13.23 10.20
N MET A 267 -4.56 14.08 9.55
CA MET A 267 -4.89 15.41 10.06
C MET A 267 -5.64 15.36 11.39
N THR A 268 -6.53 14.39 11.57
CA THR A 268 -7.22 14.14 12.83
C THR A 268 -6.25 13.76 13.97
N GLN A 269 -5.12 13.13 13.62
CA GLN A 269 -4.02 12.79 14.55
C GLN A 269 -3.06 13.97 14.78
N GLY A 270 -3.28 15.12 14.12
CA GLY A 270 -2.47 16.34 14.31
C GLY A 270 -1.38 16.56 13.25
N VAL A 271 -1.29 15.72 12.21
CA VAL A 271 -0.37 15.97 11.09
C VAL A 271 -0.86 17.16 10.26
N ARG A 272 0.02 18.08 9.93
CA ARG A 272 -0.29 19.21 9.06
C ARG A 272 0.03 18.86 7.60
N LEU A 273 -1.00 18.71 6.77
CA LEU A 273 -0.88 18.56 5.33
C LEU A 273 -1.14 19.90 4.64
N ALA A 274 -0.26 20.34 3.76
CA ALA A 274 -0.43 21.58 2.99
C ALA A 274 -1.62 21.48 2.01
N ASP A 275 -1.85 20.33 1.41
CA ASP A 275 -2.99 20.03 0.56
C ASP A 275 -3.31 18.52 0.58
N PRO A 276 -4.39 18.10 1.25
CA PRO A 276 -4.76 16.70 1.35
C PRO A 276 -5.07 16.03 -0.01
N ALA A 277 -5.45 16.81 -1.04
CA ALA A 277 -5.70 16.28 -2.37
C ALA A 277 -4.39 15.93 -3.13
N ARG A 278 -3.24 16.41 -2.67
CA ARG A 278 -1.92 16.17 -3.27
C ARG A 278 -1.00 15.38 -2.35
N PHE A 279 -1.57 14.42 -1.68
CA PHE A 279 -0.91 13.48 -0.79
C PHE A 279 -1.22 12.06 -1.27
N ASP A 280 -0.21 11.19 -1.36
CA ASP A 280 -0.38 9.78 -1.70
C ASP A 280 0.33 8.85 -0.71
N LEU A 281 -0.43 7.93 -0.13
CA LEU A 281 0.06 6.87 0.73
C LEU A 281 -0.11 5.52 0.03
N ARG A 282 0.97 4.75 -0.09
CA ARG A 282 1.02 3.42 -0.71
C ARG A 282 1.68 2.40 0.24
N GLY A 283 1.15 2.32 1.43
CA GLY A 283 1.66 1.51 2.52
C GLY A 283 1.15 1.98 3.86
N THR A 284 2.03 2.10 4.84
CA THR A 284 1.76 2.65 6.18
C THR A 284 2.60 3.89 6.44
N LEU A 285 1.99 4.89 7.05
CA LEU A 285 2.66 6.09 7.52
C LEU A 285 2.27 6.33 8.97
N GLU A 286 3.25 6.27 9.85
CA GLU A 286 3.10 6.59 11.26
C GLU A 286 3.79 7.94 11.55
N CYS A 287 3.11 8.84 12.22
CA CYS A 287 3.62 10.17 12.54
C CYS A 287 3.49 10.44 14.04
N GLU A 288 4.53 11.02 14.61
CA GLU A 288 4.45 11.64 15.94
C GLU A 288 3.88 13.08 15.85
N ALA A 289 3.92 13.82 16.93
CA ALA A 289 3.37 15.19 17.00
C ALA A 289 4.09 16.17 16.07
N ASP A 290 3.37 17.21 15.65
CA ASP A 290 3.90 18.37 14.91
C ASP A 290 4.58 18.06 13.59
N VAL A 291 4.24 16.94 12.95
CA VAL A 291 4.72 16.59 11.61
C VAL A 291 4.06 17.48 10.55
N GLU A 292 4.87 18.03 9.65
CA GLU A 292 4.42 18.86 8.52
C GLU A 292 4.78 18.19 7.18
N ILE A 293 3.81 18.05 6.28
CA ILE A 293 4.00 17.46 4.95
C ILE A 293 3.48 18.44 3.89
N ASP A 294 4.35 18.80 2.96
CA ASP A 294 4.04 19.68 1.84
C ASP A 294 3.40 18.90 0.68
N VAL A 295 3.10 19.59 -0.40
CA VAL A 295 2.33 19.06 -1.54
C VAL A 295 3.08 18.02 -2.37
N ASN A 296 2.33 17.14 -3.04
CA ASN A 296 2.83 16.12 -3.97
C ASN A 296 3.83 15.13 -3.33
N CYS A 297 3.69 14.87 -2.05
CA CYS A 297 4.50 13.86 -1.37
C CYS A 297 3.88 12.48 -1.52
N VAL A 298 4.74 11.48 -1.77
CA VAL A 298 4.36 10.07 -1.91
C VAL A 298 5.10 9.25 -0.86
N PHE A 299 4.35 8.50 -0.05
CA PHE A 299 4.89 7.59 0.94
C PHE A 299 4.59 6.14 0.53
N GLU A 300 5.63 5.28 0.52
CA GLU A 300 5.50 3.89 0.09
C GLU A 300 6.07 2.92 1.13
N GLY A 301 5.50 1.71 1.21
CA GLY A 301 5.93 0.70 2.17
C GLY A 301 5.68 1.14 3.62
N GLU A 302 6.68 0.98 4.49
CA GLU A 302 6.60 1.35 5.90
C GLU A 302 7.41 2.62 6.16
N VAL A 303 6.74 3.71 6.53
CA VAL A 303 7.39 4.99 6.84
C VAL A 303 6.99 5.45 8.23
N TRP A 304 7.98 5.89 9.00
CA TRP A 304 7.77 6.48 10.33
C TRP A 304 8.44 7.86 10.40
N LEU A 305 7.70 8.86 10.90
CA LEU A 305 8.13 10.24 11.06
C LEU A 305 8.05 10.65 12.52
N GLY A 306 9.17 11.05 13.11
CA GLY A 306 9.28 11.56 14.47
C GLY A 306 8.72 12.95 14.64
N GLU A 307 8.66 13.40 15.88
CA GLU A 307 8.14 14.72 16.30
C GLU A 307 8.79 15.88 15.53
N GLY A 308 8.00 16.79 15.03
CA GLY A 308 8.46 18.01 14.35
C GLY A 308 9.17 17.78 13.01
N VAL A 309 9.09 16.59 12.43
CA VAL A 309 9.64 16.31 11.08
C VAL A 309 8.92 17.14 10.03
N ARG A 310 9.69 17.72 9.11
CA ARG A 310 9.16 18.49 7.99
C ARG A 310 9.55 17.87 6.66
N ILE A 311 8.55 17.56 5.84
CA ILE A 311 8.71 16.98 4.50
C ILE A 311 8.35 18.05 3.46
N GLY A 312 9.32 18.47 2.67
CA GLY A 312 9.15 19.44 1.59
C GLY A 312 8.44 18.84 0.37
N ALA A 313 7.98 19.73 -0.51
CA ALA A 313 7.19 19.36 -1.67
C ALA A 313 7.90 18.38 -2.62
N ASN A 314 7.09 17.52 -3.29
CA ASN A 314 7.55 16.58 -4.31
C ASN A 314 8.58 15.54 -3.81
N CYS A 315 8.53 15.17 -2.55
CA CYS A 315 9.35 14.09 -2.00
C CYS A 315 8.69 12.73 -2.24
N VAL A 316 9.52 11.72 -2.51
CA VAL A 316 9.12 10.30 -2.53
C VAL A 316 9.91 9.58 -1.45
N ILE A 317 9.20 8.96 -0.50
CA ILE A 317 9.81 8.34 0.68
C ILE A 317 9.26 6.93 0.83
N ALA A 318 10.15 5.94 0.77
CA ALA A 318 9.80 4.53 0.85
C ALA A 318 10.66 3.81 1.90
N ASN A 319 10.03 2.99 2.76
CA ASN A 319 10.68 2.12 3.75
C ASN A 319 11.75 2.89 4.55
N ALA A 320 11.34 3.93 5.26
CA ALA A 320 12.25 4.84 5.95
C ALA A 320 11.76 5.22 7.36
N ARG A 321 12.73 5.41 8.24
CA ARG A 321 12.54 6.00 9.56
C ARG A 321 13.24 7.35 9.64
N ILE A 322 12.49 8.42 9.88
CA ILE A 322 12.98 9.80 9.94
C ILE A 322 12.73 10.33 11.35
N GLU A 323 13.80 10.63 12.09
CA GLU A 323 13.74 10.98 13.50
C GLU A 323 13.43 12.47 13.72
N ALA A 324 13.14 12.79 14.99
CA ALA A 324 12.61 14.08 15.41
C ALA A 324 13.37 15.30 14.86
N GLY A 325 12.65 16.32 14.44
CA GLY A 325 13.19 17.59 13.96
C GLY A 325 13.95 17.52 12.64
N ALA A 326 14.03 16.37 12.00
CA ALA A 326 14.68 16.27 10.69
C ALA A 326 13.88 17.01 9.60
N VAL A 327 14.58 17.57 8.63
CA VAL A 327 13.99 18.29 7.49
C VAL A 327 14.38 17.63 6.18
N ILE A 328 13.40 17.16 5.46
CA ILE A 328 13.57 16.64 4.10
C ILE A 328 13.15 17.74 3.12
N HIS A 329 14.13 18.31 2.43
CA HIS A 329 13.91 19.38 1.48
C HIS A 329 13.27 18.88 0.18
N PRO A 330 12.62 19.78 -0.60
CA PRO A 330 11.88 19.40 -1.81
C PRO A 330 12.67 18.56 -2.81
N PHE A 331 11.94 17.71 -3.57
CA PHE A 331 12.50 16.84 -4.61
C PHE A 331 13.52 15.81 -4.10
N THR A 332 13.46 15.45 -2.84
CA THR A 332 14.29 14.38 -2.27
C THR A 332 13.65 13.01 -2.50
N HIS A 333 14.47 12.04 -2.89
CA HIS A 333 14.06 10.66 -3.09
C HIS A 333 14.72 9.75 -2.06
N ILE A 334 13.94 9.11 -1.21
CA ILE A 334 14.38 8.15 -0.20
C ILE A 334 13.74 6.81 -0.51
N ASP A 335 14.56 5.78 -0.75
CA ASP A 335 14.07 4.42 -0.99
C ASP A 335 14.91 3.41 -0.21
N GLY A 336 14.32 2.86 0.84
CA GLY A 336 14.97 1.88 1.71
C GLY A 336 14.89 0.44 1.22
N GLU A 337 14.03 0.11 0.25
CA GLU A 337 13.74 -1.26 -0.18
C GLU A 337 13.57 -2.19 1.04
N LYS A 338 14.33 -3.30 1.09
CA LYS A 338 14.32 -4.25 2.23
C LYS A 338 15.29 -3.87 3.35
N ALA A 339 16.33 -3.08 3.04
CA ALA A 339 17.36 -2.73 4.02
C ALA A 339 16.99 -1.51 4.90
N GLY A 340 15.96 -0.78 4.48
CA GLY A 340 15.53 0.45 5.12
C GLY A 340 16.49 1.62 4.93
N VAL A 341 16.01 2.82 5.28
CA VAL A 341 16.79 4.06 5.43
C VAL A 341 16.48 4.64 6.80
N ARG A 342 17.51 5.13 7.49
CA ARG A 342 17.36 5.89 8.71
C ARG A 342 17.92 7.30 8.55
N VAL A 343 17.15 8.29 8.97
CA VAL A 343 17.56 9.70 9.04
C VAL A 343 17.49 10.14 10.49
N GLY A 344 18.63 10.50 11.06
CA GLY A 344 18.75 10.87 12.48
C GLY A 344 18.12 12.22 12.81
N ALA A 345 17.96 12.46 14.11
CA ALA A 345 17.33 13.66 14.64
C ALA A 345 18.03 14.95 14.16
N GLY A 346 17.26 15.95 13.79
CA GLY A 346 17.78 17.25 13.34
C GLY A 346 18.54 17.22 12.00
N ALA A 347 18.59 16.08 11.31
CA ALA A 347 19.28 16.00 10.02
C ALA A 347 18.58 16.82 8.92
N LEU A 348 19.37 17.34 7.99
CA LEU A 348 18.90 18.09 6.84
C LEU A 348 19.22 17.32 5.56
N VAL A 349 18.20 16.97 4.76
CA VAL A 349 18.38 16.16 3.55
C VAL A 349 17.76 16.85 2.34
N GLY A 350 18.54 17.05 1.31
CA GLY A 350 18.11 17.68 0.06
C GLY A 350 18.51 19.17 -0.07
N PRO A 351 17.91 19.89 -1.04
CA PRO A 351 17.00 19.37 -2.07
C PRO A 351 17.71 18.48 -3.12
N PHE A 352 16.90 17.70 -3.88
CA PHE A 352 17.42 16.79 -4.93
C PHE A 352 18.44 15.77 -4.42
N ALA A 353 18.35 15.35 -3.16
CA ALA A 353 19.17 14.28 -2.61
C ALA A 353 18.53 12.90 -2.88
N ARG A 354 19.38 11.87 -2.90
CA ARG A 354 18.93 10.48 -3.02
C ARG A 354 19.50 9.62 -1.91
N LEU A 355 18.65 9.10 -1.05
CA LEU A 355 19.01 8.08 -0.08
C LEU A 355 18.55 6.71 -0.57
N ARG A 356 19.47 5.76 -0.61
CA ARG A 356 19.25 4.42 -1.13
C ARG A 356 19.33 3.37 -0.01
N PRO A 357 18.96 2.10 -0.31
CA PRO A 357 18.94 1.05 0.71
C PRO A 357 20.20 0.98 1.55
N GLY A 358 20.01 0.91 2.88
CA GLY A 358 21.09 0.83 3.85
C GLY A 358 21.79 2.17 4.17
N ALA A 359 21.24 3.31 3.73
CA ALA A 359 21.72 4.61 4.19
C ALA A 359 21.30 4.85 5.65
N GLN A 360 22.28 5.14 6.52
CA GLN A 360 22.09 5.38 7.95
C GLN A 360 22.73 6.74 8.30
N LEU A 361 21.90 7.74 8.52
CA LEU A 361 22.34 9.09 8.86
C LEU A 361 22.18 9.30 10.37
N GLY A 362 23.24 9.73 11.04
CA GLY A 362 23.23 10.13 12.44
C GLY A 362 22.55 11.48 12.66
N ALA A 363 22.54 11.92 13.93
CA ALA A 363 21.95 13.21 14.28
C ALA A 363 22.69 14.37 13.59
N GLU A 364 21.94 15.41 13.20
CA GLU A 364 22.48 16.65 12.60
C GLU A 364 23.35 16.44 11.36
N VAL A 365 23.18 15.31 10.66
CA VAL A 365 23.84 15.09 9.36
C VAL A 365 23.23 15.98 8.31
N HIS A 366 24.10 16.59 7.46
CA HIS A 366 23.65 17.40 6.34
C HIS A 366 23.98 16.69 5.02
N ILE A 367 22.96 16.35 4.25
CA ILE A 367 23.05 15.84 2.88
C ILE A 367 22.41 16.86 1.95
N GLY A 368 23.23 17.53 1.15
CA GLY A 368 22.74 18.61 0.29
C GLY A 368 22.34 18.14 -1.12
N ASN A 369 22.31 19.10 -2.05
CA ASN A 369 21.78 18.88 -3.38
C ASN A 369 22.67 17.98 -4.27
N PHE A 370 21.98 17.07 -4.99
CA PHE A 370 22.62 16.10 -5.90
C PHE A 370 23.63 15.19 -5.19
N VAL A 371 23.37 14.86 -3.93
CA VAL A 371 24.16 13.89 -3.17
C VAL A 371 23.40 12.56 -3.12
N GLU A 372 24.11 11.48 -3.43
CA GLU A 372 23.59 10.11 -3.29
C GLU A 372 24.33 9.37 -2.17
N VAL A 373 23.54 8.75 -1.26
CA VAL A 373 24.05 7.90 -0.17
C VAL A 373 23.47 6.51 -0.33
N LYS A 374 24.34 5.49 -0.34
CA LYS A 374 23.94 4.07 -0.46
C LYS A 374 24.75 3.18 0.46
N ASN A 375 24.09 2.30 1.22
CA ASN A 375 24.74 1.31 2.09
C ASN A 375 25.88 1.92 2.91
N SER A 376 25.63 3.09 3.49
CA SER A 376 26.65 3.90 4.18
C SER A 376 26.11 4.44 5.48
N THR A 377 27.00 4.52 6.48
CA THR A 377 26.71 5.13 7.78
C THR A 377 27.46 6.45 7.88
N LEU A 378 26.76 7.52 8.18
CA LEU A 378 27.32 8.84 8.49
C LEU A 378 27.05 9.14 9.96
N ALA A 379 28.10 9.37 10.75
CA ALA A 379 27.97 9.71 12.17
C ALA A 379 27.51 11.17 12.36
N ALA A 380 27.24 11.54 13.61
CA ALA A 380 26.65 12.83 13.96
C ALA A 380 27.42 14.02 13.39
N GLY A 381 26.69 15.01 12.85
CA GLY A 381 27.26 16.26 12.33
C GLY A 381 28.07 16.12 11.06
N ALA A 382 28.17 14.94 10.42
CA ALA A 382 28.83 14.78 9.12
C ALA A 382 28.06 15.52 8.02
N LYS A 383 28.80 16.09 7.06
CA LYS A 383 28.25 16.93 6.00
C LYS A 383 28.74 16.51 4.61
N ALA A 384 27.82 16.34 3.68
CA ALA A 384 28.05 16.15 2.26
C ALA A 384 27.06 17.02 1.49
N ASN A 385 27.44 18.27 1.18
CA ASN A 385 26.46 19.28 0.80
C ASN A 385 26.22 19.41 -0.70
N HIS A 386 27.12 18.91 -1.56
CA HIS A 386 27.03 19.16 -2.99
C HIS A 386 27.60 18.03 -3.85
N LEU A 387 26.82 17.56 -4.84
CA LEU A 387 27.31 16.77 -5.98
C LEU A 387 28.19 15.57 -5.58
N ALA A 388 27.85 14.84 -4.53
CA ALA A 388 28.72 13.81 -3.97
C ALA A 388 28.10 12.41 -4.06
N TYR A 389 28.94 11.38 -4.08
CA TYR A 389 28.54 9.99 -3.95
C TYR A 389 29.23 9.32 -2.76
N LEU A 390 28.41 8.77 -1.85
CA LEU A 390 28.86 7.99 -0.71
C LEU A 390 28.25 6.60 -0.79
N GLY A 391 28.99 5.64 -1.31
CA GLY A 391 28.59 4.24 -1.44
C GLY A 391 29.52 3.33 -0.65
N ASP A 392 28.92 2.37 0.09
CA ASP A 392 29.64 1.40 0.91
C ASP A 392 30.68 2.06 1.85
N ALA A 393 30.31 3.16 2.51
CA ALA A 393 31.17 3.97 3.33
C ALA A 393 30.78 3.94 4.82
N THR A 394 31.77 4.11 5.69
CA THR A 394 31.60 4.47 7.10
C THR A 394 32.25 5.83 7.30
N VAL A 395 31.46 6.83 7.68
CA VAL A 395 31.91 8.22 7.83
C VAL A 395 31.75 8.61 9.30
N GLY A 396 32.83 9.08 9.89
CA GLY A 396 32.90 9.50 11.30
C GLY A 396 32.16 10.82 11.56
N GLU A 397 32.23 11.24 12.81
CA GLU A 397 31.58 12.46 13.27
C GLU A 397 32.20 13.71 12.67
N ARG A 398 31.39 14.73 12.44
CA ARG A 398 31.81 16.10 11.99
C ARG A 398 32.66 16.12 10.72
N VAL A 399 32.64 15.03 9.95
CA VAL A 399 33.33 15.00 8.65
C VAL A 399 32.72 16.01 7.71
N ASN A 400 33.56 16.75 7.00
CA ASN A 400 33.15 17.59 5.88
C ASN A 400 33.57 16.94 4.55
N TYR A 401 32.60 16.41 3.81
CA TYR A 401 32.83 15.73 2.53
C TYR A 401 32.64 16.70 1.37
N GLY A 402 33.73 17.05 0.70
CA GLY A 402 33.78 18.12 -0.29
C GLY A 402 32.97 17.85 -1.56
N ALA A 403 32.55 18.94 -2.19
CA ALA A 403 31.72 18.90 -3.39
C ALA A 403 32.40 18.11 -4.54
N GLY A 404 31.60 17.29 -5.23
CA GLY A 404 32.08 16.48 -6.35
C GLY A 404 32.92 15.26 -5.94
N SER A 405 33.06 14.99 -4.65
CA SER A 405 33.87 13.85 -4.19
C SER A 405 33.08 12.56 -4.21
N ILE A 406 33.75 11.45 -4.51
CA ILE A 406 33.14 10.12 -4.62
C ILE A 406 33.94 9.05 -3.89
N THR A 407 33.24 8.08 -3.31
CA THR A 407 33.82 6.79 -2.89
C THR A 407 33.76 5.85 -4.09
N ALA A 408 34.92 5.53 -4.69
CA ALA A 408 35.00 4.56 -5.78
C ALA A 408 35.01 3.15 -5.18
N ASN A 409 33.81 2.59 -4.96
CA ASN A 409 33.58 1.40 -4.17
C ASN A 409 33.47 0.09 -4.97
N TYR A 410 33.62 0.14 -6.30
CA TYR A 410 33.43 -1.01 -7.19
C TYR A 410 34.64 -1.21 -8.11
N ASP A 411 35.22 -2.42 -8.11
CA ASP A 411 36.43 -2.77 -8.86
C ASP A 411 36.14 -3.48 -10.22
N GLY A 412 34.87 -3.57 -10.59
CA GLY A 412 34.41 -4.31 -11.78
C GLY A 412 33.77 -5.67 -11.43
N ALA A 413 33.99 -6.20 -10.23
CA ALA A 413 33.44 -7.47 -9.75
C ALA A 413 32.89 -7.37 -8.33
N ASN A 414 33.65 -6.74 -7.42
CA ASN A 414 33.33 -6.68 -6.00
C ASN A 414 33.15 -5.24 -5.52
N LYS A 415 32.45 -5.10 -4.40
CA LYS A 415 32.34 -3.84 -3.67
C LYS A 415 33.27 -3.82 -2.46
N HIS A 416 33.89 -2.68 -2.26
CA HIS A 416 34.83 -2.44 -1.19
C HIS A 416 34.43 -1.24 -0.37
N ARG A 417 34.83 -1.19 0.88
CA ARG A 417 34.42 -0.18 1.85
C ARG A 417 35.44 0.94 1.97
N THR A 418 34.94 2.17 2.03
CA THR A 418 35.71 3.36 2.44
C THR A 418 35.39 3.66 3.91
N VAL A 419 36.44 3.87 4.73
CA VAL A 419 36.30 4.29 6.12
C VAL A 419 36.91 5.68 6.27
N ILE A 420 36.14 6.63 6.79
CA ILE A 420 36.58 8.01 7.05
C ILE A 420 36.44 8.26 8.53
N GLY A 421 37.56 8.58 9.20
CA GLY A 421 37.59 8.88 10.63
C GLY A 421 36.88 10.19 10.98
N ASP A 422 36.77 10.47 12.28
CA ASP A 422 36.14 11.70 12.77
C ASP A 422 36.94 12.95 12.36
N ASP A 423 36.24 14.09 12.26
CA ASP A 423 36.85 15.40 12.00
C ASP A 423 37.68 15.49 10.71
N VAL A 424 37.42 14.60 9.73
CA VAL A 424 38.11 14.62 8.44
C VAL A 424 37.52 15.69 7.51
N HIS A 425 38.40 16.40 6.82
CA HIS A 425 38.03 17.31 5.72
C HIS A 425 38.45 16.70 4.39
N VAL A 426 37.50 16.28 3.56
CA VAL A 426 37.75 15.88 2.17
C VAL A 426 37.54 17.07 1.28
N GLY A 427 38.56 17.43 0.52
CA GLY A 427 38.50 18.53 -0.44
C GLY A 427 37.56 18.24 -1.62
N SER A 428 37.23 19.24 -2.41
CA SER A 428 36.35 19.07 -3.56
C SER A 428 36.97 18.22 -4.67
N ASN A 429 36.12 17.50 -5.44
CA ASN A 429 36.55 16.66 -6.58
C ASN A 429 37.59 15.60 -6.22
N CYS A 430 37.48 15.01 -5.03
CA CYS A 430 38.31 13.89 -4.59
C CYS A 430 37.70 12.54 -4.96
N VAL A 431 38.58 11.59 -5.33
CA VAL A 431 38.21 10.19 -5.55
C VAL A 431 38.88 9.32 -4.49
N LEU A 432 38.10 8.65 -3.66
CA LEU A 432 38.60 7.70 -2.65
C LEU A 432 38.40 6.28 -3.20
N VAL A 433 39.49 5.65 -3.66
CA VAL A 433 39.44 4.31 -4.26
C VAL A 433 39.47 3.27 -3.14
N ALA A 434 38.33 2.63 -2.94
CA ALA A 434 38.20 1.60 -1.90
C ALA A 434 38.87 0.26 -2.29
N PRO A 435 39.37 -0.56 -1.32
CA PRO A 435 39.28 -0.32 0.12
C PRO A 435 40.28 0.73 0.61
N ILE A 436 39.81 1.71 1.41
CA ILE A 436 40.67 2.79 1.92
C ILE A 436 40.17 3.27 3.29
N THR A 437 41.12 3.66 4.15
CA THR A 437 40.82 4.31 5.43
C THR A 437 41.48 5.69 5.46
N ILE A 438 40.70 6.72 5.76
CA ILE A 438 41.18 8.08 5.99
C ILE A 438 41.25 8.29 7.50
N GLY A 439 42.47 8.54 8.00
CA GLY A 439 42.71 8.73 9.46
C GLY A 439 41.99 9.96 10.01
N ALA A 440 41.51 9.85 11.26
CA ALA A 440 40.78 10.93 11.93
C ALA A 440 41.56 12.25 11.95
N GLY A 441 40.86 13.40 11.86
CA GLY A 441 41.46 14.73 11.80
C GLY A 441 42.25 15.01 10.52
N GLY A 442 42.24 14.09 9.55
CA GLY A 442 42.95 14.23 8.28
C GLY A 442 42.32 15.24 7.36
N THR A 443 43.16 15.80 6.45
CA THR A 443 42.72 16.71 5.38
C THR A 443 43.15 16.16 4.02
N ILE A 444 42.21 16.02 3.09
CA ILE A 444 42.49 15.63 1.70
C ILE A 444 42.43 16.85 0.81
N GLY A 445 43.54 17.13 0.14
CA GLY A 445 43.64 18.28 -0.78
C GLY A 445 42.71 18.10 -2.00
N GLY A 446 42.00 19.14 -2.36
CA GLY A 446 41.03 19.09 -3.48
C GLY A 446 41.65 18.57 -4.79
N GLY A 447 40.85 17.82 -5.58
CA GLY A 447 41.28 17.19 -6.81
C GLY A 447 42.19 15.97 -6.64
N SER A 448 42.28 15.41 -5.45
CA SER A 448 43.12 14.23 -5.18
C SER A 448 42.43 12.93 -5.48
N THR A 449 43.13 11.97 -6.07
CA THR A 449 42.71 10.56 -6.19
C THR A 449 43.57 9.71 -5.27
N LEU A 450 42.95 9.17 -4.22
CA LEU A 450 43.63 8.35 -3.22
C LEU A 450 43.34 6.88 -3.41
N ASN A 451 44.39 6.05 -3.40
CA ASN A 451 44.32 4.58 -3.43
C ASN A 451 45.07 3.92 -2.28
N LYS A 452 45.53 4.70 -1.32
CA LYS A 452 46.19 4.22 -0.10
C LYS A 452 45.61 4.95 1.11
N SER A 453 45.49 4.25 2.22
CA SER A 453 45.05 4.82 3.50
C SER A 453 45.98 5.95 3.97
N THR A 454 45.43 6.85 4.79
CA THR A 454 46.14 7.99 5.34
C THR A 454 46.29 7.89 6.85
N GLU A 455 47.34 8.47 7.39
CA GLU A 455 47.58 8.59 8.82
C GLU A 455 46.63 9.64 9.46
N PRO A 456 46.29 9.50 10.76
CA PRO A 456 45.54 10.52 11.47
C PRO A 456 46.20 11.90 11.44
N GLY A 457 45.43 12.97 11.32
CA GLY A 457 45.90 14.36 11.28
C GLY A 457 46.69 14.76 10.06
N ALA A 458 46.88 13.87 9.08
CA ALA A 458 47.72 14.13 7.93
C ALA A 458 47.01 15.01 6.89
N LEU A 459 47.78 15.91 6.24
CA LEU A 459 47.39 16.51 4.98
C LEU A 459 47.87 15.60 3.83
N THR A 460 46.94 15.04 3.06
CA THR A 460 47.24 14.15 1.94
C THR A 460 46.83 14.80 0.61
N VAL A 461 47.74 14.86 -0.35
CA VAL A 461 47.52 15.40 -1.68
C VAL A 461 48.06 14.42 -2.73
N ALA A 462 47.19 14.01 -3.65
CA ALA A 462 47.53 13.11 -4.75
C ALA A 462 46.96 13.66 -6.08
N ARG A 463 47.65 14.61 -6.66
CA ARG A 463 47.30 15.26 -7.93
C ARG A 463 48.54 15.61 -8.72
N GLY A 464 48.43 15.71 -10.06
CA GLY A 464 49.51 16.06 -10.94
C GLY A 464 50.04 17.48 -10.70
N LYS A 465 51.30 17.74 -11.08
CA LYS A 465 51.87 19.08 -11.06
C LYS A 465 51.18 19.95 -12.11
N GLN A 466 50.77 21.15 -11.74
CA GLN A 466 50.20 22.11 -12.69
C GLN A 466 51.18 22.48 -13.78
N VAL A 467 50.76 22.37 -15.02
CA VAL A 467 51.55 22.81 -16.22
C VAL A 467 50.68 23.77 -17.02
N SER A 468 51.29 24.86 -17.47
CA SER A 468 50.64 25.86 -18.32
C SER A 468 51.42 26.03 -19.61
N PHE A 469 50.73 26.03 -20.73
CA PHE A 469 51.30 26.29 -22.04
C PHE A 469 50.97 27.72 -22.45
N ALA A 470 51.99 28.60 -22.46
CA ALA A 470 51.83 29.96 -22.94
C ALA A 470 51.53 29.98 -24.45
N ASN A 471 50.68 30.89 -24.88
CA ASN A 471 50.30 31.05 -26.29
C ASN A 471 49.52 29.86 -26.92
N TRP A 472 48.91 28.97 -26.10
CA TRP A 472 48.06 27.92 -26.63
C TRP A 472 46.88 28.50 -27.41
N LYS A 473 46.69 28.06 -28.66
CA LYS A 473 45.59 28.50 -29.52
C LYS A 473 44.48 27.46 -29.51
N ARG A 474 43.26 27.87 -29.11
CA ARG A 474 42.08 27.03 -29.17
C ARG A 474 41.78 26.68 -30.64
N PRO A 475 41.56 25.41 -30.98
CA PRO A 475 41.06 25.03 -32.30
C PRO A 475 39.77 25.78 -32.66
N GLN A 476 39.72 26.29 -33.91
CA GLN A 476 38.54 26.95 -34.45
C GLN A 476 37.87 26.03 -35.49
N LYS A 477 36.53 26.06 -35.57
CA LYS A 477 35.83 25.39 -36.67
C LYS A 477 36.24 26.03 -38.00
N ALA A 478 36.57 25.18 -38.97
CA ALA A 478 36.73 25.66 -40.35
C ALA A 478 35.39 26.28 -40.83
N PRO A 479 35.42 27.40 -41.56
CA PRO A 479 34.21 27.93 -42.18
C PRO A 479 33.55 26.80 -43.02
N LYS A 480 32.25 26.65 -42.91
CA LYS A 480 31.50 25.78 -43.84
C LYS A 480 31.62 26.42 -45.21
N ALA A 481 32.14 25.66 -46.19
CA ALA A 481 32.13 26.04 -47.59
C ALA A 481 30.72 26.12 -48.12
#